data_d942d3ffed106b9d3034f89f6a867aa8
#
_entry.id   d942d3ffed106b9d3034f89f6a867aa8
#
_cell.length_a   1.000
_cell.length_b   1.000
_cell.length_c   1.000
_cell.angle_alpha   90.00
_cell.angle_beta   90.00
_cell.angle_gamma   90.00
#
_symmetry.space_group_name_H-M   'P 1'
#
loop_
_entity.id
_entity.type
_entity.pdbx_description
1 polymer ?
#
loop_
_entity_poly.entity_id
_entity_poly.type
_entity_poly.pdbx_seq_one_letter_code
_entity_poly.pdbx_strand_id
1 'polypeptide(L)'
;MEKYESKQQQIHHPAALIYPIISRLDLLSPALKDKVEEWEATEDTCSFKAKGFSVKLRMEERVEKKHIKIVGDGGVPVDFAFWFQMVEVGEEDTRIRLVLHAELNMMMKMMIGGKLQQALDQIAETLAKAFNGELPMPPTMYN
;
A
#
# COMPACT_ATOMS: atom_id res chain seq x y z
N MET A 1 5.04 9.78 17.35
CA MET A 1 4.56 8.94 16.25
C MET A 1 5.73 8.29 15.54
N GLU A 2 5.69 6.98 15.42
CA GLU A 2 6.76 6.24 14.74
C GLU A 2 6.58 6.33 13.23
N LYS A 3 7.70 6.46 12.51
CA LYS A 3 7.70 6.61 11.06
C LYS A 3 8.52 5.50 10.42
N TYR A 4 7.95 4.87 9.39
CA TYR A 4 8.61 3.81 8.63
C TYR A 4 8.54 4.14 7.15
N GLU A 5 9.60 3.84 6.43
CA GLU A 5 9.66 4.03 4.99
C GLU A 5 10.15 2.73 4.35
N SER A 6 9.50 2.32 3.27
CA SER A 6 9.97 1.16 2.52
C SER A 6 11.19 1.52 1.68
N LYS A 7 11.88 0.50 1.20
CA LYS A 7 12.86 0.68 0.13
C LYS A 7 12.14 1.21 -1.10
N GLN A 8 12.85 1.99 -1.89
CA GLN A 8 12.34 2.48 -3.16
C GLN A 8 12.26 1.33 -4.16
N GLN A 9 11.18 1.27 -4.93
CA GLN A 9 11.00 0.25 -5.96
C GLN A 9 10.80 0.93 -7.31
N GLN A 10 11.24 0.25 -8.35
CA GLN A 10 11.09 0.73 -9.72
C GLN A 10 9.91 0.03 -10.41
N ILE A 11 9.08 0.82 -11.06
CA ILE A 11 8.00 0.31 -11.90
C ILE A 11 8.25 0.80 -13.33
N HIS A 12 8.24 -0.11 -14.28
CA HIS A 12 8.55 0.16 -15.69
C HIS A 12 7.32 0.69 -16.44
N HIS A 13 6.64 1.67 -15.85
CA HIS A 13 5.45 2.31 -16.42
C HIS A 13 5.40 3.77 -15.99
N PRO A 14 4.71 4.63 -16.75
CA PRO A 14 4.53 6.02 -16.34
C PRO A 14 3.55 6.14 -15.18
N ALA A 15 3.65 7.23 -14.42
CA ALA A 15 2.75 7.49 -13.30
C ALA A 15 1.28 7.54 -13.74
N ALA A 16 1.02 7.99 -14.97
CA ALA A 16 -0.32 8.04 -15.53
C ALA A 16 -0.99 6.66 -15.62
N LEU A 17 -0.21 5.58 -15.70
CA LEU A 17 -0.73 4.22 -15.73
C LEU A 17 -0.88 3.65 -14.31
N ILE A 18 -0.01 4.03 -13.41
CA ILE A 18 0.01 3.53 -12.03
C ILE A 18 -1.07 4.16 -11.18
N TYR A 19 -1.19 5.48 -11.24
CA TYR A 19 -2.08 6.23 -10.36
C TYR A 19 -3.55 5.80 -10.41
N PRO A 20 -4.17 5.58 -11.59
CA PRO A 20 -5.57 5.17 -11.63
C PRO A 20 -5.85 3.85 -10.89
N ILE A 21 -4.84 2.99 -10.80
CA ILE A 21 -4.97 1.69 -10.14
C ILE A 21 -4.78 1.82 -8.64
N ILE A 22 -3.70 2.48 -8.19
CA ILE A 22 -3.44 2.59 -6.75
C ILE A 22 -4.39 3.54 -6.04
N SER A 23 -5.06 4.41 -6.78
CA SER A 23 -6.05 5.33 -6.21
C SER A 23 -7.39 4.66 -5.93
N ARG A 24 -7.54 3.38 -6.30
CA ARG A 24 -8.74 2.59 -6.03
C ARG A 24 -8.32 1.32 -5.30
N LEU A 25 -8.81 1.16 -4.08
CA LEU A 25 -8.44 0.01 -3.25
C LEU A 25 -8.95 -1.32 -3.82
N ASP A 26 -10.11 -1.32 -4.49
CA ASP A 26 -10.65 -2.53 -5.10
C ASP A 26 -9.78 -3.06 -6.25
N LEU A 27 -9.06 -2.21 -6.96
CA LEU A 27 -8.20 -2.63 -8.05
C LEU A 27 -6.89 -3.27 -7.58
N LEU A 28 -6.56 -3.14 -6.29
CA LEU A 28 -5.40 -3.80 -5.71
C LEU A 28 -5.70 -5.24 -5.26
N SER A 29 -6.95 -5.67 -5.31
CA SER A 29 -7.37 -7.00 -4.87
C SER A 29 -6.59 -8.15 -5.50
N PRO A 30 -6.35 -8.18 -6.84
CA PRO A 30 -5.61 -9.29 -7.44
C PRO A 30 -4.20 -9.48 -6.86
N ALA A 31 -3.55 -8.38 -6.44
CA ALA A 31 -2.20 -8.43 -5.91
C ALA A 31 -2.16 -8.75 -4.41
N LEU A 32 -3.21 -8.41 -3.66
CA LEU A 32 -3.18 -8.44 -2.20
C LEU A 32 -4.10 -9.47 -1.56
N LYS A 33 -5.20 -9.88 -2.21
CA LYS A 33 -6.21 -10.75 -1.59
C LYS A 33 -5.65 -12.09 -1.07
N ASP A 34 -4.63 -12.62 -1.71
CA ASP A 34 -4.03 -13.90 -1.31
C ASP A 34 -2.98 -13.75 -0.20
N LYS A 35 -2.66 -12.52 0.18
CA LYS A 35 -1.69 -12.22 1.23
C LYS A 35 -2.34 -12.04 2.60
N VAL A 36 -3.66 -11.87 2.63
CA VAL A 36 -4.42 -11.65 3.86
C VAL A 36 -5.72 -12.44 3.79
N GLU A 37 -6.41 -12.54 4.93
CA GLU A 37 -7.69 -13.24 5.03
C GLU A 37 -8.85 -12.26 4.93
N GLU A 38 -10.00 -12.74 4.42
CA GLU A 38 -11.25 -11.99 4.37
C GLU A 38 -11.12 -10.60 3.72
N TRP A 39 -10.40 -10.55 2.60
CA TRP A 39 -10.25 -9.29 1.86
C TRP A 39 -11.57 -8.83 1.26
N GLU A 40 -11.96 -7.60 1.59
CA GLU A 40 -13.10 -6.91 0.97
C GLU A 40 -12.66 -5.49 0.66
N ALA A 41 -12.99 -5.01 -0.53
CA ALA A 41 -12.56 -3.67 -0.93
C ALA A 41 -13.62 -2.99 -1.80
N THR A 42 -13.74 -1.70 -1.59
CA THR A 42 -14.45 -0.79 -2.49
C THR A 42 -13.44 0.19 -3.07
N GLU A 43 -13.88 1.14 -3.87
CA GLU A 43 -12.99 2.16 -4.41
C GLU A 43 -12.25 2.93 -3.30
N ASP A 44 -12.94 3.25 -2.21
CA ASP A 44 -12.43 4.12 -1.15
C ASP A 44 -12.08 3.41 0.16
N THR A 45 -12.46 2.16 0.33
CA THR A 45 -12.28 1.44 1.59
C THR A 45 -11.80 0.03 1.35
N CYS A 46 -11.16 -0.56 2.35
CA CYS A 46 -10.95 -2.00 2.36
C CYS A 46 -10.90 -2.53 3.79
N SER A 47 -11.16 -3.82 3.92
CA SER A 47 -11.03 -4.52 5.19
C SER A 47 -10.43 -5.90 4.96
N PHE A 48 -9.71 -6.38 5.95
CA PHE A 48 -9.09 -7.71 5.90
C PHE A 48 -8.69 -8.16 7.29
N LYS A 49 -8.31 -9.42 7.40
CA LYS A 49 -7.71 -9.97 8.61
C LYS A 49 -6.27 -10.37 8.35
N ALA A 50 -5.39 -9.99 9.26
CA ALA A 50 -3.98 -10.35 9.20
C ALA A 50 -3.51 -10.67 10.61
N LYS A 51 -3.01 -11.89 10.81
CA LYS A 51 -2.45 -12.34 12.10
C LYS A 51 -3.39 -12.12 13.28
N GLY A 52 -4.68 -12.40 13.10
CA GLY A 52 -5.69 -12.28 14.15
C GLY A 52 -6.25 -10.89 14.35
N PHE A 53 -5.79 -9.90 13.60
CA PHE A 53 -6.32 -8.55 13.68
C PHE A 53 -7.22 -8.25 12.50
N SER A 54 -8.38 -7.62 12.79
CA SER A 54 -9.23 -7.05 11.74
C SER A 54 -8.73 -5.65 11.44
N VAL A 55 -8.45 -5.38 10.18
CA VAL A 55 -7.95 -4.08 9.75
C VAL A 55 -8.95 -3.46 8.79
N LYS A 56 -9.31 -2.21 9.05
CA LYS A 56 -10.18 -1.42 8.16
C LYS A 56 -9.44 -0.17 7.76
N LEU A 57 -9.43 0.11 6.45
CA LEU A 57 -8.70 1.22 5.88
C LEU A 57 -9.64 2.09 5.05
N ARG A 58 -9.32 3.38 5.00
CA ARG A 58 -10.08 4.37 4.25
C ARG A 58 -9.11 5.27 3.48
N MET A 59 -9.44 5.51 2.22
CA MET A 59 -8.70 6.47 1.40
C MET A 59 -9.03 7.89 1.90
N GLU A 60 -8.02 8.62 2.34
CA GLU A 60 -8.21 9.97 2.87
C GLU A 60 -7.81 11.06 1.88
N GLU A 61 -6.78 10.82 1.10
CA GLU A 61 -6.26 11.86 0.21
C GLU A 61 -5.76 11.23 -1.08
N ARG A 62 -6.04 11.91 -2.19
CA ARG A 62 -5.52 11.56 -3.51
C ARG A 62 -4.90 12.81 -4.14
N VAL A 63 -3.61 12.73 -4.45
CA VAL A 63 -2.92 13.78 -5.21
C VAL A 63 -2.43 13.14 -6.50
N GLU A 64 -3.05 13.51 -7.60
CA GLU A 64 -2.85 12.87 -8.89
C GLU A 64 -1.38 12.77 -9.27
N LYS A 65 -0.93 11.54 -9.57
CA LYS A 65 0.43 11.19 -10.01
C LYS A 65 1.53 11.50 -8.97
N LYS A 66 1.15 11.80 -7.73
CA LYS A 66 2.11 12.06 -6.65
C LYS A 66 1.97 11.08 -5.50
N HIS A 67 0.79 10.99 -4.91
CA HIS A 67 0.58 10.06 -3.81
C HIS A 67 -0.89 9.85 -3.50
N ILE A 68 -1.15 8.78 -2.75
CA ILE A 68 -2.40 8.58 -2.05
C ILE A 68 -2.09 8.45 -0.56
N LYS A 69 -3.07 8.79 0.27
CA LYS A 69 -2.99 8.63 1.72
C LYS A 69 -4.16 7.78 2.19
N ILE A 70 -3.84 6.74 2.94
CA ILE A 70 -4.81 5.80 3.50
C ILE A 70 -4.67 5.86 5.02
N VAL A 71 -5.80 5.89 5.72
CA VAL A 71 -5.80 5.91 7.19
C VAL A 71 -6.57 4.73 7.74
N GLY A 72 -6.31 4.40 9.00
CA GLY A 72 -7.08 3.39 9.72
C GLY A 72 -8.51 3.87 9.94
N ASP A 73 -9.47 2.95 9.80
CA ASP A 73 -10.90 3.23 9.95
C ASP A 73 -11.53 2.26 10.95
N GLY A 74 -10.81 1.96 12.01
CA GLY A 74 -11.22 1.02 13.05
C GLY A 74 -10.59 -0.35 12.90
N GLY A 75 -10.88 -1.25 13.82
CA GLY A 75 -10.36 -2.60 13.84
C GLY A 75 -9.12 -2.76 14.72
N VAL A 76 -8.07 -1.98 14.52
CA VAL A 76 -6.89 -2.02 15.39
C VAL A 76 -6.88 -0.80 16.31
N PRO A 77 -6.42 -0.95 17.55
CA PRO A 77 -6.42 0.15 18.54
C PRO A 77 -5.22 1.09 18.39
N VAL A 78 -4.83 1.39 17.16
CA VAL A 78 -3.67 2.22 16.86
C VAL A 78 -4.03 3.18 15.74
N ASP A 79 -3.76 4.46 15.95
CA ASP A 79 -3.91 5.45 14.88
C ASP A 79 -2.73 5.34 13.93
N PHE A 80 -3.01 5.30 12.64
CA PHE A 80 -1.95 5.24 11.64
C PHE A 80 -2.39 5.88 10.32
N ALA A 81 -1.39 6.28 9.55
CA ALA A 81 -1.55 6.78 8.19
C ALA A 81 -0.49 6.14 7.30
N PHE A 82 -0.90 5.82 6.09
CA PHE A 82 -0.07 5.14 5.11
C PHE A 82 -0.10 5.93 3.81
N TRP A 83 1.06 6.11 3.18
CA TRP A 83 1.17 6.79 1.89
C TRP A 83 1.81 5.87 0.87
N PHE A 84 1.25 5.88 -0.32
CA PHE A 84 1.90 5.36 -1.52
C PHE A 84 2.38 6.59 -2.29
N GLN A 85 3.70 6.76 -2.35
CA GLN A 85 4.32 7.90 -3.03
C GLN A 85 4.94 7.46 -4.33
N MET A 86 4.85 8.30 -5.37
CA MET A 86 5.45 8.01 -6.65
C MET A 86 6.16 9.24 -7.22
N VAL A 87 7.29 8.99 -7.90
CA VAL A 87 8.04 10.02 -8.62
C VAL A 87 8.40 9.44 -9.99
N GLU A 88 7.92 10.11 -11.03
CA GLU A 88 8.24 9.71 -12.40
C GLU A 88 9.61 10.28 -12.78
N VAL A 89 10.55 9.40 -13.13
CA VAL A 89 11.93 9.79 -13.49
C VAL A 89 12.23 9.57 -14.96
N GLY A 90 11.32 8.96 -15.71
CA GLY A 90 11.44 8.72 -17.15
C GLY A 90 10.10 8.30 -17.72
N GLU A 91 10.01 8.12 -19.04
CA GLU A 91 8.75 7.79 -19.72
C GLU A 91 8.13 6.48 -19.22
N GLU A 92 8.96 5.48 -18.94
CA GLU A 92 8.52 4.19 -18.44
C GLU A 92 9.27 3.83 -17.16
N ASP A 93 9.52 4.82 -16.32
CA ASP A 93 10.27 4.64 -15.09
C ASP A 93 9.67 5.52 -13.99
N THR A 94 8.92 4.88 -13.11
CA THR A 94 8.36 5.53 -11.92
C THR A 94 8.93 4.85 -10.69
N ARG A 95 9.39 5.62 -9.75
CA ARG A 95 9.88 5.10 -8.47
C ARG A 95 8.80 5.27 -7.43
N ILE A 96 8.58 4.21 -6.64
CA ILE A 96 7.58 4.22 -5.58
C ILE A 96 8.23 4.00 -4.23
N ARG A 97 7.59 4.55 -3.22
CA ARG A 97 7.97 4.35 -1.82
C ARG A 97 6.69 4.34 -0.99
N LEU A 98 6.64 3.43 -0.02
CA LEU A 98 5.57 3.39 0.95
C LEU A 98 6.04 4.04 2.25
N VAL A 99 5.16 4.81 2.87
CA VAL A 99 5.44 5.47 4.15
C VAL A 99 4.33 5.13 5.13
N LEU A 100 4.70 4.79 6.35
CA LEU A 100 3.75 4.48 7.42
C LEU A 100 4.08 5.33 8.64
N HIS A 101 3.09 6.05 9.16
CA HIS A 101 3.17 6.70 10.45
C HIS A 101 2.19 5.99 11.39
N ALA A 102 2.66 5.57 12.55
CA ALA A 102 1.83 4.84 13.50
C ALA A 102 2.09 5.31 14.94
N GLU A 103 1.02 5.47 15.70
CA GLU A 103 1.09 5.80 17.13
C GLU A 103 1.36 4.53 17.91
N LEU A 104 2.62 4.25 18.22
CA LEU A 104 3.04 3.08 18.97
C LEU A 104 3.62 3.50 20.31
N ASN A 105 3.21 2.83 21.39
CA ASN A 105 3.91 2.99 22.66
C ASN A 105 5.23 2.20 22.59
N MET A 106 6.07 2.35 23.60
CA MET A 106 7.41 1.74 23.60
C MET A 106 7.34 0.21 23.51
N MET A 107 6.39 -0.41 24.22
CA MET A 107 6.23 -1.86 24.19
C MET A 107 5.83 -2.35 22.79
N MET A 108 4.87 -1.71 22.17
CA MET A 108 4.43 -2.06 20.81
C MET A 108 5.56 -1.86 19.81
N LYS A 109 6.31 -0.77 19.92
CA LYS A 109 7.44 -0.51 19.05
C LYS A 109 8.48 -1.62 19.14
N MET A 110 8.77 -2.08 20.35
CA MET A 110 9.71 -3.18 20.56
C MET A 110 9.21 -4.51 20.01
N MET A 111 7.89 -4.76 20.14
CA MET A 111 7.30 -6.02 19.70
C MET A 111 7.10 -6.12 18.20
N ILE A 112 6.65 -5.04 17.55
CA ILE A 112 6.21 -5.10 16.16
C ILE A 112 6.92 -4.15 15.20
N GLY A 113 7.76 -3.23 15.71
CA GLY A 113 8.41 -2.23 14.86
C GLY A 113 9.20 -2.84 13.70
N GLY A 114 10.01 -3.86 13.98
CA GLY A 114 10.78 -4.55 12.95
C GLY A 114 9.89 -5.28 11.94
N LYS A 115 8.77 -5.83 12.42
CA LYS A 115 7.80 -6.53 11.55
C LYS A 115 7.07 -5.55 10.65
N LEU A 116 6.79 -4.34 11.14
CA LEU A 116 6.16 -3.31 10.32
C LEU A 116 7.08 -2.88 9.19
N GLN A 117 8.37 -2.70 9.47
CA GLN A 117 9.36 -2.37 8.45
C GLN A 117 9.44 -3.46 7.38
N GLN A 118 9.51 -4.72 7.80
CA GLN A 118 9.56 -5.85 6.86
C GLN A 118 8.29 -5.93 6.02
N ALA A 119 7.13 -5.77 6.64
CA ALA A 119 5.85 -5.80 5.94
C ALA A 119 5.78 -4.69 4.89
N LEU A 120 6.22 -3.50 5.26
CA LEU A 120 6.22 -2.35 4.35
C LEU A 120 7.10 -2.60 3.13
N ASP A 121 8.30 -3.14 3.34
CA ASP A 121 9.21 -3.49 2.25
C ASP A 121 8.61 -4.59 1.37
N GLN A 122 7.97 -5.59 1.95
CA GLN A 122 7.34 -6.68 1.21
C GLN A 122 6.15 -6.19 0.37
N ILE A 123 5.35 -5.29 0.93
CA ILE A 123 4.21 -4.72 0.19
C ILE A 123 4.73 -3.90 -1.00
N ALA A 124 5.75 -3.07 -0.79
CA ALA A 124 6.34 -2.27 -1.87
C ALA A 124 6.87 -3.17 -2.99
N GLU A 125 7.59 -4.23 -2.64
CA GLU A 125 8.12 -5.18 -3.60
C GLU A 125 7.00 -5.92 -4.34
N THR A 126 5.97 -6.37 -3.62
CA THR A 126 4.82 -7.07 -4.21
C THR A 126 4.09 -6.17 -5.21
N LEU A 127 3.85 -4.92 -4.85
CA LEU A 127 3.17 -3.98 -5.75
C LEU A 127 4.02 -3.70 -6.99
N ALA A 128 5.33 -3.50 -6.81
CA ALA A 128 6.22 -3.28 -7.95
C ALA A 128 6.23 -4.47 -8.90
N LYS A 129 6.29 -5.69 -8.38
CA LYS A 129 6.24 -6.92 -9.18
C LYS A 129 4.91 -7.03 -9.92
N ALA A 130 3.80 -6.71 -9.26
CA ALA A 130 2.49 -6.75 -9.88
C ALA A 130 2.41 -5.76 -11.05
N PHE A 131 2.84 -4.52 -10.84
CA PHE A 131 2.85 -3.52 -11.90
C PHE A 131 3.80 -3.86 -13.05
N ASN A 132 4.89 -4.56 -12.75
CA ASN A 132 5.86 -4.98 -13.76
C ASN A 132 5.45 -6.30 -14.48
N GLY A 133 4.23 -6.80 -14.22
CA GLY A 133 3.70 -7.96 -14.90
C GLY A 133 4.10 -9.32 -14.32
N GLU A 134 4.72 -9.32 -13.14
CA GLU A 134 5.17 -10.56 -12.49
C GLU A 134 4.10 -11.21 -11.60
N LEU A 135 2.98 -10.50 -11.35
CA LEU A 135 1.86 -10.96 -10.55
C LEU A 135 0.53 -10.56 -11.22
N PRO A 136 -0.61 -11.21 -10.86
CA PRO A 136 -1.91 -10.83 -11.41
C PRO A 136 -2.26 -9.36 -11.14
N MET A 137 -2.73 -8.68 -12.17
CA MET A 137 -3.17 -7.28 -12.09
C MET A 137 -4.53 -7.13 -12.78
N PRO A 138 -5.25 -6.01 -12.52
CA PRO A 138 -6.50 -5.73 -13.22
C PRO A 138 -6.30 -5.70 -14.74
N PRO A 139 -7.34 -6.06 -15.53
CA PRO A 139 -7.23 -6.10 -16.99
C PRO A 139 -6.76 -4.80 -17.64
N THR A 140 -6.98 -3.66 -17.00
CA THR A 140 -6.53 -2.36 -17.50
C THR A 140 -5.02 -2.24 -17.66
N MET A 141 -4.26 -3.11 -16.97
CA MET A 141 -2.80 -3.13 -17.08
C MET A 141 -2.30 -3.86 -18.32
N TYR A 142 -3.11 -4.71 -18.92
CA TYR A 142 -2.68 -5.59 -20.01
C TYR A 142 -3.12 -5.11 -21.40
N ASN A 143 -3.70 -3.94 -21.44
CA ASN A 143 -4.10 -3.32 -22.72
C ASN A 143 -3.02 -2.37 -23.28
#